data_d569a59d2daf8f65a6f93a80dd0e6b8c
#
_entry.id   d569a59d2daf8f65a6f93a80dd0e6b8c
#
_cell.length_a   1.000
_cell.length_b   1.000
_cell.length_c   1.000
_cell.angle_alpha   90.00
_cell.angle_beta   90.00
_cell.angle_gamma   90.00
#
_symmetry.space_group_name_H-M   'P 1'
#
loop_
_entity.id
_entity.type
_entity.pdbx_description
1 polymer ?
#
loop_
_entity_poly.entity_id
_entity_poly.type
_entity_poly.pdbx_seq_one_letter_code
_entity_poly.pdbx_strand_id
1 'polypeptide(L)'
;MSGTWLDEFTPQHVRNLDVYQPGKPIEELERELGITGAIKVASNENPLGPSPKAMAALPKTLNQLHLYPDAGGFALRRALAAKLGVPIEQIALGNGSNDMLYQLVLATCEPTDELLSHKYAFLSYRLSAQVAGRPFVAAPTTPELGVDVDALIALIGPATKLVILGSPNNPTGSVVKRAEAERVLAALPKRALLVIDEAYAEYAAQWPEVDHVDGMALQKRDRRVVVLRTFSKIYGLAGLRVGYGVADPAVINVLGRVGRTFHVSTPAMVAAIGALDDDEHVAISARHARTAIERIQAIAHGPSVKLHPSLANFVLIDCGKPSTPIYEKLLRMGVIVRPMAAWGLPNCIRVSVPSAPDLPRVIGALEEVLA
;
A
#
# COMPACT_ATOMS: atom_id res chain seq x y z
N MET A 1 -21.17 -34.40 -4.42
CA MET A 1 -20.94 -33.64 -3.15
C MET A 1 -22.18 -32.78 -2.95
N SER A 2 -22.95 -33.04 -1.88
CA SER A 2 -24.11 -32.20 -1.54
C SER A 2 -23.58 -30.82 -1.23
N GLY A 3 -23.99 -29.81 -2.02
CA GLY A 3 -23.66 -28.43 -1.75
C GLY A 3 -24.11 -28.05 -0.33
N THR A 4 -23.28 -27.30 0.37
CA THR A 4 -23.67 -26.77 1.68
C THR A 4 -24.69 -25.63 1.45
N TRP A 5 -25.52 -25.30 2.44
CA TRP A 5 -26.41 -24.13 2.38
C TRP A 5 -25.64 -22.85 1.95
N LEU A 6 -24.36 -22.71 2.33
CA LEU A 6 -23.49 -21.64 1.88
C LEU A 6 -23.36 -21.59 0.34
N ASP A 7 -23.32 -22.76 -0.32
CA ASP A 7 -23.18 -22.84 -1.78
C ASP A 7 -24.43 -22.36 -2.53
N GLU A 8 -25.58 -22.36 -1.87
CA GLU A 8 -26.85 -21.93 -2.49
C GLU A 8 -27.01 -20.43 -2.53
N PHE A 9 -26.53 -19.70 -1.50
CA PHE A 9 -26.76 -18.24 -1.40
C PHE A 9 -25.51 -17.40 -1.71
N THR A 10 -24.31 -17.99 -1.74
CA THR A 10 -23.06 -17.24 -1.94
C THR A 10 -22.57 -17.35 -3.39
N PRO A 11 -22.33 -16.22 -4.09
CA PRO A 11 -21.74 -16.23 -5.42
C PRO A 11 -20.42 -17.00 -5.46
N GLN A 12 -20.16 -17.74 -6.54
CA GLN A 12 -18.98 -18.61 -6.67
C GLN A 12 -17.66 -17.86 -6.47
N HIS A 13 -17.52 -16.65 -7.00
CA HIS A 13 -16.31 -15.85 -6.85
C HIS A 13 -16.04 -15.47 -5.38
N VAL A 14 -17.09 -15.32 -4.55
CA VAL A 14 -16.95 -15.03 -3.11
C VAL A 14 -16.57 -16.28 -2.33
N ARG A 15 -17.14 -17.45 -2.68
CA ARG A 15 -16.81 -18.75 -2.05
C ARG A 15 -15.34 -19.13 -2.19
N ASN A 16 -14.71 -18.70 -3.29
CA ASN A 16 -13.33 -19.00 -3.61
C ASN A 16 -12.32 -18.00 -3.03
N LEU A 17 -12.80 -17.02 -2.23
CA LEU A 17 -11.90 -16.04 -1.61
C LEU A 17 -11.28 -16.61 -0.33
N ASP A 18 -9.97 -16.51 -0.23
CA ASP A 18 -9.27 -16.73 1.02
C ASP A 18 -9.50 -15.54 1.96
N VAL A 19 -9.73 -15.84 3.23
CA VAL A 19 -9.79 -14.80 4.26
C VAL A 19 -8.40 -14.20 4.44
N TYR A 20 -8.30 -12.88 4.32
CA TYR A 20 -7.04 -12.18 4.57
C TYR A 20 -6.55 -12.44 6.00
N GLN A 21 -5.34 -12.96 6.12
CA GLN A 21 -4.70 -13.22 7.42
C GLN A 21 -3.90 -11.96 7.83
N PRO A 22 -4.34 -11.21 8.86
CA PRO A 22 -3.57 -10.09 9.38
C PRO A 22 -2.26 -10.56 10.01
N GLY A 23 -1.32 -9.62 10.20
CA GLY A 23 -0.12 -9.91 11.01
C GLY A 23 -0.50 -10.13 12.48
N LYS A 24 0.30 -10.96 13.19
CA LYS A 24 0.06 -11.27 14.61
C LYS A 24 0.02 -9.99 15.45
N PRO A 25 -0.98 -9.79 16.33
CA PRO A 25 -1.01 -8.67 17.28
C PRO A 25 0.09 -8.80 18.35
N ILE A 26 0.56 -7.66 18.87
CA ILE A 26 1.58 -7.64 19.95
C ILE A 26 1.06 -8.34 21.18
N GLU A 27 -0.13 -7.99 21.63
CA GLU A 27 -0.76 -8.48 22.85
C GLU A 27 -1.02 -10.00 22.80
N GLU A 28 -1.26 -10.52 21.59
CA GLU A 28 -1.42 -11.97 21.38
C GLU A 28 -0.10 -12.70 21.57
N LEU A 29 0.99 -12.19 20.96
CA LEU A 29 2.32 -12.78 21.09
C LEU A 29 2.81 -12.74 22.55
N GLU A 30 2.66 -11.59 23.21
CA GLU A 30 3.08 -11.39 24.60
C GLU A 30 2.35 -12.36 25.55
N ARG A 31 1.04 -12.54 25.34
CA ARG A 31 0.23 -13.51 26.12
C ARG A 31 0.65 -14.97 25.87
N GLU A 32 0.91 -15.34 24.61
CA GLU A 32 1.28 -16.72 24.26
C GLU A 32 2.66 -17.12 24.78
N LEU A 33 3.63 -16.20 24.74
CA LEU A 33 5.01 -16.48 25.11
C LEU A 33 5.36 -16.05 26.53
N GLY A 34 4.47 -15.34 27.23
CA GLY A 34 4.75 -14.81 28.59
C GLY A 34 5.85 -13.74 28.57
N ILE A 35 5.99 -12.98 27.50
CA ILE A 35 6.99 -11.92 27.32
C ILE A 35 6.31 -10.55 27.34
N THR A 36 7.13 -9.49 27.46
CA THR A 36 6.70 -8.09 27.35
C THR A 36 7.63 -7.31 26.43
N GLY A 37 7.14 -6.22 25.85
CA GLY A 37 7.93 -5.35 24.99
C GLY A 37 8.23 -5.99 23.62
N ALA A 38 7.28 -6.74 23.07
CA ALA A 38 7.39 -7.23 21.70
C ALA A 38 7.33 -6.07 20.69
N ILE A 39 8.14 -6.16 19.64
CA ILE A 39 8.27 -5.15 18.59
C ILE A 39 7.59 -5.66 17.33
N LYS A 40 6.61 -4.92 16.79
CA LYS A 40 5.93 -5.27 15.55
C LYS A 40 6.44 -4.43 14.39
N VAL A 41 7.13 -5.08 13.46
CA VAL A 41 7.66 -4.52 12.21
C VAL A 41 7.08 -5.26 11.00
N ALA A 42 5.75 -5.44 10.99
CA ALA A 42 5.02 -6.29 10.04
C ALA A 42 4.05 -5.54 9.11
N SER A 43 3.64 -4.30 9.43
CA SER A 43 2.49 -3.64 8.80
C SER A 43 2.83 -2.34 8.07
N ASN A 44 4.11 -1.99 7.97
CA ASN A 44 4.58 -0.77 7.30
C ASN A 44 3.93 0.51 7.88
N GLU A 45 3.73 0.50 9.19
CA GLU A 45 3.27 1.67 9.95
C GLU A 45 4.41 2.68 10.09
N ASN A 46 4.11 3.95 10.38
CA ASN A 46 5.15 4.93 10.70
C ASN A 46 5.60 4.73 12.16
N PRO A 47 6.85 4.35 12.42
CA PRO A 47 7.32 4.09 13.78
C PRO A 47 7.47 5.35 14.66
N LEU A 48 7.41 6.55 14.04
CA LEU A 48 7.42 7.83 14.77
C LEU A 48 6.02 8.25 15.24
N GLY A 49 5.00 7.45 14.92
CA GLY A 49 3.61 7.74 15.25
C GLY A 49 2.96 8.77 14.32
N PRO A 50 1.80 9.29 14.71
CA PRO A 50 1.05 10.28 13.92
C PRO A 50 1.70 11.66 13.99
N SER A 51 1.49 12.46 12.92
CA SER A 51 1.89 13.86 12.87
C SER A 51 1.41 14.63 14.12
N PRO A 52 2.28 15.39 14.81
CA PRO A 52 1.90 16.24 15.94
C PRO A 52 0.78 17.23 15.61
N LYS A 53 0.78 17.83 14.42
CA LYS A 53 -0.29 18.75 13.98
C LYS A 53 -1.61 18.03 13.78
N ALA A 54 -1.60 16.79 13.27
CA ALA A 54 -2.79 15.96 13.19
C ALA A 54 -3.37 15.67 14.59
N MET A 55 -2.51 15.29 15.54
CA MET A 55 -2.92 15.02 16.91
C MET A 55 -3.49 16.24 17.61
N ALA A 56 -2.92 17.43 17.38
CA ALA A 56 -3.41 18.70 17.94
C ALA A 56 -4.79 19.09 17.37
N ALA A 57 -5.13 18.64 16.16
CA ALA A 57 -6.42 18.94 15.52
C ALA A 57 -7.57 18.03 16.02
N LEU A 58 -7.28 16.79 16.41
CA LEU A 58 -8.26 15.76 16.78
C LEU A 58 -9.23 16.16 17.91
N PRO A 59 -8.79 16.76 19.02
CA PRO A 59 -9.68 17.09 20.14
C PRO A 59 -10.90 17.94 19.73
N LYS A 60 -10.76 18.77 18.72
CA LYS A 60 -11.85 19.62 18.19
C LYS A 60 -13.00 18.83 17.59
N THR A 61 -12.80 17.55 17.26
CA THR A 61 -13.82 16.68 16.64
C THR A 61 -14.61 15.86 17.66
N LEU A 62 -14.10 15.69 18.89
CA LEU A 62 -14.67 14.76 19.87
C LEU A 62 -16.10 15.11 20.27
N ASN A 63 -16.44 16.39 20.37
CA ASN A 63 -17.79 16.86 20.69
C ASN A 63 -18.77 16.77 19.53
N GLN A 64 -18.32 16.36 18.35
CA GLN A 64 -19.11 16.27 17.11
C GLN A 64 -19.32 14.83 16.62
N LEU A 65 -18.90 13.82 17.41
CA LEU A 65 -18.96 12.41 17.01
C LEU A 65 -20.38 11.89 16.79
N HIS A 66 -21.39 12.57 17.28
CA HIS A 66 -22.82 12.27 17.07
C HIS A 66 -23.36 12.78 15.72
N LEU A 67 -22.56 13.55 14.97
CA LEU A 67 -22.93 14.09 13.66
C LEU A 67 -22.29 13.26 12.54
N TYR A 68 -23.02 13.10 11.44
CA TYR A 68 -22.42 12.58 10.22
C TYR A 68 -21.33 13.52 9.70
N PRO A 69 -20.27 12.99 9.10
CA PRO A 69 -19.24 13.81 8.47
C PRO A 69 -19.76 14.50 7.19
N ASP A 70 -19.00 15.49 6.71
CA ASP A 70 -19.22 16.02 5.35
C ASP A 70 -19.01 14.92 4.32
N ALA A 71 -20.08 14.52 3.63
CA ALA A 71 -20.05 13.45 2.64
C ALA A 71 -19.12 13.75 1.47
N GLY A 72 -18.95 15.01 1.09
CA GLY A 72 -18.06 15.46 0.04
C GLY A 72 -16.62 15.64 0.47
N GLY A 73 -16.35 15.72 1.78
CA GLY A 73 -15.04 15.97 2.34
C GLY A 73 -14.41 17.28 1.84
N PHE A 74 -15.22 18.33 1.65
CA PHE A 74 -14.82 19.56 0.98
C PHE A 74 -13.53 20.18 1.57
N ALA A 75 -13.43 20.26 2.89
CA ALA A 75 -12.30 20.88 3.56
C ALA A 75 -10.98 20.14 3.26
N LEU A 76 -10.98 18.80 3.35
CA LEU A 76 -9.81 17.98 3.05
C LEU A 76 -9.48 18.01 1.55
N ARG A 77 -10.46 17.89 0.67
CA ARG A 77 -10.23 17.98 -0.78
C ARG A 77 -9.66 19.34 -1.18
N ARG A 78 -10.11 20.43 -0.58
CA ARG A 78 -9.56 21.77 -0.80
C ARG A 78 -8.11 21.87 -0.33
N ALA A 79 -7.78 21.32 0.85
CA ALA A 79 -6.41 21.30 1.36
C ALA A 79 -5.48 20.48 0.45
N LEU A 80 -5.95 19.31 -0.01
CA LEU A 80 -5.22 18.48 -0.98
C LEU A 80 -5.04 19.20 -2.32
N ALA A 81 -6.08 19.85 -2.85
CA ALA A 81 -6.02 20.61 -4.10
C ALA A 81 -4.93 21.70 -4.03
N ALA A 82 -4.88 22.45 -2.93
CA ALA A 82 -3.86 23.46 -2.69
C ALA A 82 -2.44 22.86 -2.58
N LYS A 83 -2.29 21.75 -1.81
CA LYS A 83 -0.98 21.08 -1.64
C LYS A 83 -0.43 20.46 -2.92
N LEU A 84 -1.30 19.89 -3.76
CA LEU A 84 -0.93 19.14 -4.97
C LEU A 84 -0.92 20.01 -6.23
N GLY A 85 -1.48 21.22 -6.17
CA GLY A 85 -1.61 22.11 -7.32
C GLY A 85 -2.52 21.53 -8.41
N VAL A 86 -3.68 20.95 -8.00
CA VAL A 86 -4.69 20.40 -8.91
C VAL A 86 -6.08 20.94 -8.57
N PRO A 87 -7.05 20.95 -9.51
CA PRO A 87 -8.43 21.29 -9.22
C PRO A 87 -9.07 20.33 -8.20
N ILE A 88 -9.96 20.84 -7.35
CA ILE A 88 -10.67 20.04 -6.34
C ILE A 88 -11.52 18.91 -6.97
N GLU A 89 -12.00 19.10 -8.19
CA GLU A 89 -12.77 18.14 -8.96
C GLU A 89 -11.95 16.90 -9.38
N GLN A 90 -10.65 16.98 -9.32
CA GLN A 90 -9.74 15.87 -9.60
C GLN A 90 -9.45 14.99 -8.36
N ILE A 91 -10.04 15.29 -7.20
CA ILE A 91 -9.73 14.57 -5.94
C ILE A 91 -10.94 13.81 -5.46
N ALA A 92 -10.76 12.50 -5.18
CA ALA A 92 -11.69 11.68 -4.42
C ALA A 92 -11.05 11.23 -3.10
N LEU A 93 -11.88 11.04 -2.07
CA LEU A 93 -11.46 10.50 -0.77
C LEU A 93 -11.91 9.04 -0.64
N GLY A 94 -11.21 8.28 0.21
CA GLY A 94 -11.56 6.90 0.53
C GLY A 94 -11.08 6.49 1.92
N ASN A 95 -11.58 5.36 2.42
CA ASN A 95 -11.10 4.73 3.66
C ASN A 95 -9.70 4.11 3.49
N GLY A 96 -8.71 4.94 3.19
CA GLY A 96 -7.40 4.59 2.69
C GLY A 96 -7.41 4.39 1.18
N SER A 97 -6.23 4.33 0.55
CA SER A 97 -6.10 4.06 -0.88
C SER A 97 -6.67 2.69 -1.29
N ASN A 98 -6.70 1.74 -0.36
CA ASN A 98 -7.27 0.41 -0.60
C ASN A 98 -8.78 0.45 -0.93
N ASP A 99 -9.56 1.30 -0.26
CA ASP A 99 -10.97 1.50 -0.58
C ASP A 99 -11.16 2.05 -2.00
N MET A 100 -10.28 2.95 -2.43
CA MET A 100 -10.28 3.50 -3.79
C MET A 100 -10.07 2.43 -4.86
N LEU A 101 -9.28 1.39 -4.59
CA LEU A 101 -9.10 0.25 -5.51
C LEU A 101 -10.42 -0.47 -5.75
N TYR A 102 -11.18 -0.79 -4.69
CA TYR A 102 -12.50 -1.40 -4.82
C TYR A 102 -13.47 -0.50 -5.58
N GLN A 103 -13.49 0.79 -5.25
CA GLN A 103 -14.34 1.76 -5.94
C GLN A 103 -14.00 1.84 -7.43
N LEU A 104 -12.70 1.86 -7.81
CA LEU A 104 -12.28 1.86 -9.21
C LEU A 104 -12.80 0.65 -9.96
N VAL A 105 -12.64 -0.55 -9.40
CA VAL A 105 -13.13 -1.78 -10.02
C VAL A 105 -14.66 -1.73 -10.21
N LEU A 106 -15.40 -1.38 -9.16
CA LEU A 106 -16.87 -1.32 -9.20
C LEU A 106 -17.39 -0.24 -10.15
N ALA A 107 -16.69 0.89 -10.26
CA ALA A 107 -17.10 2.02 -11.08
C ALA A 107 -16.77 1.86 -12.56
N THR A 108 -15.77 1.07 -12.91
CA THR A 108 -15.22 1.10 -14.26
C THR A 108 -15.21 -0.24 -14.98
N CYS A 109 -15.28 -1.38 -14.26
CA CYS A 109 -15.09 -2.70 -14.86
C CYS A 109 -16.41 -3.45 -15.08
N GLU A 110 -16.68 -3.83 -16.31
CA GLU A 110 -17.73 -4.79 -16.66
C GLU A 110 -17.32 -6.23 -16.25
N PRO A 111 -18.24 -7.21 -16.23
CA PRO A 111 -17.93 -8.59 -15.81
C PRO A 111 -16.76 -9.27 -16.51
N THR A 112 -16.54 -8.94 -17.77
CA THR A 112 -15.48 -9.51 -18.61
C THR A 112 -14.22 -8.67 -18.69
N ASP A 113 -14.21 -7.51 -18.05
CA ASP A 113 -13.04 -6.63 -18.00
C ASP A 113 -11.97 -7.17 -17.06
N GLU A 114 -10.71 -7.05 -17.48
CA GLU A 114 -9.56 -7.57 -16.76
C GLU A 114 -8.81 -6.48 -16.00
N LEU A 115 -8.40 -6.81 -14.78
CA LEU A 115 -7.38 -6.09 -14.04
C LEU A 115 -6.03 -6.75 -14.28
N LEU A 116 -5.05 -5.96 -14.67
CA LEU A 116 -3.68 -6.41 -14.92
C LEU A 116 -2.71 -5.76 -13.93
N SER A 117 -1.84 -6.56 -13.34
CA SER A 117 -0.70 -6.13 -12.55
C SER A 117 0.43 -7.15 -12.68
N HIS A 118 1.35 -7.24 -11.74
CA HIS A 118 2.41 -8.23 -11.76
C HIS A 118 2.31 -9.22 -10.59
N LYS A 119 3.04 -10.34 -10.69
CA LYS A 119 2.93 -11.50 -9.77
C LYS A 119 3.07 -11.15 -8.29
N TYR A 120 4.00 -10.30 -7.95
CA TYR A 120 4.29 -9.90 -6.57
C TYR A 120 3.83 -8.48 -6.27
N ALA A 121 2.71 -8.05 -6.87
CA ALA A 121 2.06 -6.80 -6.56
C ALA A 121 1.34 -6.84 -5.21
N PHE A 122 0.88 -5.68 -4.74
CA PHE A 122 0.10 -5.60 -3.52
C PHE A 122 -1.17 -6.46 -3.63
N LEU A 123 -1.37 -7.32 -2.64
CA LEU A 123 -2.41 -8.35 -2.64
C LEU A 123 -3.81 -7.78 -2.91
N SER A 124 -4.08 -6.56 -2.45
CA SER A 124 -5.39 -5.92 -2.62
C SER A 124 -5.75 -5.64 -4.08
N TYR A 125 -4.79 -5.59 -5.01
CA TYR A 125 -5.14 -5.45 -6.44
C TYR A 125 -5.89 -6.70 -6.92
N ARG A 126 -5.36 -7.87 -6.61
CA ARG A 126 -6.03 -9.15 -6.92
C ARG A 126 -7.34 -9.30 -6.14
N LEU A 127 -7.34 -8.98 -4.84
CA LEU A 127 -8.53 -9.11 -4.01
C LEU A 127 -9.66 -8.19 -4.47
N SER A 128 -9.38 -6.95 -4.88
CA SER A 128 -10.41 -6.04 -5.40
C SER A 128 -11.07 -6.58 -6.68
N ALA A 129 -10.30 -7.19 -7.57
CA ALA A 129 -10.83 -7.87 -8.75
C ALA A 129 -11.71 -9.06 -8.36
N GLN A 130 -11.19 -9.95 -7.52
CA GLN A 130 -11.88 -11.18 -7.11
C GLN A 130 -13.19 -10.90 -6.35
N VAL A 131 -13.19 -9.94 -5.40
CA VAL A 131 -14.40 -9.53 -4.67
C VAL A 131 -15.48 -8.99 -5.61
N ALA A 132 -15.07 -8.29 -6.66
CA ALA A 132 -15.99 -7.81 -7.69
C ALA A 132 -16.35 -8.86 -8.75
N GLY A 133 -15.81 -10.07 -8.67
CA GLY A 133 -16.01 -11.12 -9.67
C GLY A 133 -15.38 -10.80 -11.03
N ARG A 134 -14.25 -10.07 -11.05
CA ARG A 134 -13.53 -9.69 -12.26
C ARG A 134 -12.25 -10.52 -12.44
N PRO A 135 -11.86 -10.85 -13.68
CA PRO A 135 -10.58 -11.50 -13.96
C PRO A 135 -9.39 -10.64 -13.48
N PHE A 136 -8.40 -11.30 -12.91
CA PHE A 136 -7.12 -10.70 -12.56
C PHE A 136 -6.00 -11.41 -13.31
N VAL A 137 -5.22 -10.66 -14.06
CA VAL A 137 -4.07 -11.15 -14.83
C VAL A 137 -2.79 -10.64 -14.18
N ALA A 138 -1.83 -11.54 -13.95
CA ALA A 138 -0.55 -11.21 -13.33
C ALA A 138 0.60 -11.43 -14.31
N ALA A 139 1.26 -10.37 -14.72
CA ALA A 139 2.50 -10.43 -15.49
C ALA A 139 3.64 -11.05 -14.66
N PRO A 140 4.63 -11.69 -15.27
CA PRO A 140 5.86 -12.08 -14.61
C PRO A 140 6.60 -10.87 -14.02
N THR A 141 7.60 -11.15 -13.20
CA THR A 141 8.51 -10.15 -12.64
C THR A 141 9.92 -10.38 -13.15
N THR A 142 10.76 -9.35 -13.08
CA THR A 142 12.19 -9.51 -13.27
C THR A 142 12.80 -10.41 -12.19
N PRO A 143 14.05 -10.91 -12.35
CA PRO A 143 14.75 -11.67 -11.31
C PRO A 143 14.93 -10.89 -10.00
N GLU A 144 14.90 -9.55 -10.06
CA GLU A 144 14.97 -8.64 -8.91
C GLU A 144 13.61 -8.35 -8.29
N LEU A 145 12.54 -9.06 -8.70
CA LEU A 145 11.16 -8.93 -8.25
C LEU A 145 10.51 -7.55 -8.61
N GLY A 146 11.08 -6.84 -9.56
CA GLY A 146 10.46 -5.67 -10.19
C GLY A 146 9.44 -6.06 -11.27
N VAL A 147 8.70 -5.10 -11.78
CA VAL A 147 7.78 -5.32 -12.91
C VAL A 147 8.58 -5.67 -14.16
N ASP A 148 8.26 -6.79 -14.81
CA ASP A 148 8.69 -7.05 -16.19
C ASP A 148 7.72 -6.30 -17.13
N VAL A 149 8.14 -5.12 -17.55
CA VAL A 149 7.29 -4.21 -18.34
C VAL A 149 7.00 -4.74 -19.73
N ASP A 150 7.94 -5.47 -20.35
CA ASP A 150 7.73 -6.07 -21.67
C ASP A 150 6.69 -7.20 -21.60
N ALA A 151 6.82 -8.06 -20.60
CA ALA A 151 5.84 -9.12 -20.36
C ALA A 151 4.46 -8.54 -19.96
N LEU A 152 4.42 -7.47 -19.18
CA LEU A 152 3.18 -6.81 -18.81
C LEU A 152 2.49 -6.20 -20.03
N ILE A 153 3.23 -5.50 -20.89
CA ILE A 153 2.68 -4.91 -22.12
C ILE A 153 2.15 -5.99 -23.06
N ALA A 154 2.83 -7.13 -23.17
CA ALA A 154 2.39 -8.25 -24.00
C ALA A 154 1.06 -8.86 -23.56
N LEU A 155 0.65 -8.66 -22.31
CA LEU A 155 -0.63 -9.12 -21.76
C LEU A 155 -1.76 -8.07 -21.92
N ILE A 156 -1.45 -6.85 -22.32
CA ILE A 156 -2.47 -5.81 -22.54
C ILE A 156 -3.29 -6.17 -23.79
N GLY A 157 -4.59 -6.30 -23.61
CA GLY A 157 -5.53 -6.68 -24.68
C GLY A 157 -6.84 -5.88 -24.62
N PRO A 158 -7.80 -6.20 -25.51
CA PRO A 158 -9.11 -5.51 -25.56
C PRO A 158 -9.92 -5.61 -24.27
N ALA A 159 -9.73 -6.67 -23.47
CA ALA A 159 -10.39 -6.86 -22.17
C ALA A 159 -9.73 -6.08 -21.05
N THR A 160 -8.49 -5.64 -21.21
CA THR A 160 -7.76 -4.88 -20.19
C THR A 160 -8.48 -3.55 -19.90
N LYS A 161 -8.87 -3.37 -18.64
CA LYS A 161 -9.58 -2.17 -18.16
C LYS A 161 -8.78 -1.36 -17.13
N LEU A 162 -8.13 -2.03 -16.20
CA LEU A 162 -7.24 -1.41 -15.23
C LEU A 162 -5.87 -2.06 -15.28
N VAL A 163 -4.83 -1.26 -15.44
CA VAL A 163 -3.45 -1.70 -15.16
C VAL A 163 -3.03 -1.00 -13.87
N ILE A 164 -2.61 -1.77 -12.86
CA ILE A 164 -2.30 -1.24 -11.52
C ILE A 164 -0.82 -1.49 -11.21
N LEU A 165 -0.08 -0.42 -10.97
CA LEU A 165 1.34 -0.44 -10.66
C LEU A 165 1.59 0.26 -9.31
N GLY A 166 2.10 -0.48 -8.33
CA GLY A 166 2.60 0.11 -7.08
C GLY A 166 4.02 0.63 -7.28
N SER A 167 4.28 1.89 -6.96
CA SER A 167 5.63 2.46 -7.05
C SER A 167 5.85 3.48 -5.92
N PRO A 168 6.62 3.10 -4.88
CA PRO A 168 7.22 1.79 -4.57
C PRO A 168 6.20 0.67 -4.35
N ASN A 169 6.51 -0.54 -4.84
CA ASN A 169 5.64 -1.71 -4.72
C ASN A 169 5.73 -2.35 -3.33
N ASN A 170 4.63 -2.85 -2.84
CA ASN A 170 4.56 -3.72 -1.65
C ASN A 170 4.21 -5.15 -2.11
N PRO A 171 5.04 -6.18 -1.82
CA PRO A 171 6.06 -6.24 -0.76
C PRO A 171 7.51 -6.06 -1.20
N THR A 172 7.79 -5.82 -2.47
CA THR A 172 9.16 -5.91 -3.01
C THR A 172 10.03 -4.67 -2.77
N GLY A 173 9.40 -3.51 -2.54
CA GLY A 173 10.10 -2.21 -2.43
C GLY A 173 10.54 -1.64 -3.79
N SER A 174 10.41 -2.41 -4.87
CA SER A 174 10.81 -2.01 -6.22
C SER A 174 9.98 -0.83 -6.74
N VAL A 175 10.54 -0.10 -7.68
CA VAL A 175 9.86 1.03 -8.33
C VAL A 175 9.72 0.78 -9.83
N VAL A 176 8.76 1.46 -10.43
CA VAL A 176 8.60 1.56 -11.88
C VAL A 176 9.28 2.84 -12.34
N LYS A 177 10.14 2.75 -13.36
CA LYS A 177 10.79 3.93 -13.93
C LYS A 177 9.81 4.77 -14.72
N ARG A 178 10.11 6.05 -14.88
CA ARG A 178 9.25 6.96 -15.66
C ARG A 178 9.00 6.45 -17.07
N ALA A 179 10.05 6.11 -17.81
CA ALA A 179 9.94 5.60 -19.18
C ALA A 179 9.14 4.29 -19.27
N GLU A 180 9.23 3.42 -18.26
CA GLU A 180 8.47 2.18 -18.18
C GLU A 180 6.97 2.45 -18.01
N ALA A 181 6.59 3.36 -17.12
CA ALA A 181 5.19 3.75 -16.94
C ALA A 181 4.61 4.42 -18.20
N GLU A 182 5.39 5.25 -18.89
CA GLU A 182 4.99 5.88 -20.16
C GLU A 182 4.78 4.83 -21.27
N ARG A 183 5.61 3.78 -21.34
CA ARG A 183 5.44 2.66 -22.29
C ARG A 183 4.16 1.87 -22.00
N VAL A 184 3.88 1.56 -20.73
CA VAL A 184 2.63 0.91 -20.33
C VAL A 184 1.43 1.76 -20.73
N LEU A 185 1.45 3.06 -20.41
CA LEU A 185 0.37 3.99 -20.75
C LEU A 185 0.12 4.08 -22.27
N ALA A 186 1.18 4.09 -23.06
CA ALA A 186 1.10 4.11 -24.53
C ALA A 186 0.46 2.82 -25.11
N ALA A 187 0.67 1.67 -24.45
CA ALA A 187 0.12 0.38 -24.89
C ALA A 187 -1.36 0.19 -24.48
N LEU A 188 -1.90 1.02 -23.58
CA LEU A 188 -3.26 0.85 -23.09
C LEU A 188 -4.33 1.12 -24.14
N PRO A 189 -5.40 0.30 -24.20
CA PRO A 189 -6.62 0.64 -24.92
C PRO A 189 -7.19 1.99 -24.46
N LYS A 190 -7.85 2.72 -25.35
CA LYS A 190 -8.45 4.04 -25.06
C LYS A 190 -9.41 4.03 -23.86
N ARG A 191 -10.06 2.88 -23.59
CA ARG A 191 -11.03 2.69 -22.50
C ARG A 191 -10.39 2.24 -21.17
N ALA A 192 -9.08 1.96 -21.15
CA ALA A 192 -8.39 1.48 -19.97
C ALA A 192 -7.74 2.62 -19.19
N LEU A 193 -7.55 2.40 -17.87
CA LEU A 193 -6.88 3.31 -16.95
C LEU A 193 -5.56 2.70 -16.46
N LEU A 194 -4.55 3.55 -16.30
CA LEU A 194 -3.33 3.25 -15.56
C LEU A 194 -3.45 3.79 -14.14
N VAL A 195 -3.42 2.90 -13.16
CA VAL A 195 -3.44 3.25 -11.74
C VAL A 195 -2.02 3.18 -11.21
N ILE A 196 -1.48 4.31 -10.75
CA ILE A 196 -0.20 4.38 -10.04
C ILE A 196 -0.51 4.48 -8.54
N ASP A 197 -0.23 3.40 -7.80
CA ASP A 197 -0.38 3.38 -6.35
C ASP A 197 0.90 3.90 -5.70
N GLU A 198 0.83 5.13 -5.24
CA GLU A 198 1.92 5.88 -4.62
C GLU A 198 1.80 5.93 -3.08
N ALA A 199 1.40 4.82 -2.46
CA ALA A 199 1.26 4.75 -1.01
C ALA A 199 2.57 5.05 -0.24
N TYR A 200 3.72 5.02 -0.90
CA TYR A 200 5.05 5.26 -0.35
C TYR A 200 5.82 6.39 -1.05
N ALA A 201 5.14 7.27 -1.80
CA ALA A 201 5.78 8.31 -2.61
C ALA A 201 6.68 9.24 -1.80
N GLU A 202 6.25 9.64 -0.60
CA GLU A 202 7.01 10.56 0.24
C GLU A 202 8.31 9.92 0.77
N TYR A 203 8.34 8.60 0.94
CA TYR A 203 9.58 7.86 1.24
C TYR A 203 10.50 7.79 0.03
N ALA A 204 9.95 7.49 -1.15
CA ALA A 204 10.72 7.42 -2.39
C ALA A 204 11.39 8.75 -2.73
N ALA A 205 10.78 9.87 -2.39
CA ALA A 205 11.36 11.21 -2.59
C ALA A 205 12.70 11.45 -1.86
N GLN A 206 13.07 10.58 -0.89
CA GLN A 206 14.40 10.64 -0.24
C GLN A 206 15.52 9.99 -1.05
N TRP A 207 15.20 9.41 -2.22
CA TRP A 207 16.14 8.75 -3.12
C TRP A 207 16.13 9.43 -4.49
N PRO A 208 16.52 10.73 -4.57
CA PRO A 208 16.46 11.49 -5.82
C PRO A 208 17.38 10.94 -6.91
N GLU A 209 18.37 10.11 -6.53
CA GLU A 209 19.30 9.42 -7.43
C GLU A 209 18.65 8.23 -8.16
N VAL A 210 17.49 7.74 -7.71
CA VAL A 210 16.78 6.60 -8.32
C VAL A 210 15.67 7.11 -9.24
N ASP A 211 15.73 6.75 -10.52
CA ASP A 211 14.64 7.05 -11.46
C ASP A 211 13.39 6.24 -11.10
N HIS A 212 12.32 6.92 -10.79
CA HIS A 212 11.01 6.33 -10.53
C HIS A 212 9.90 7.23 -11.07
N VAL A 213 8.74 6.63 -11.34
CA VAL A 213 7.58 7.36 -11.86
C VAL A 213 7.06 8.37 -10.84
N ASP A 214 6.81 9.58 -11.30
CA ASP A 214 5.94 10.56 -10.65
C ASP A 214 4.55 10.44 -11.27
N GLY A 215 3.66 9.75 -10.56
CA GLY A 215 2.29 9.54 -11.03
C GLY A 215 1.52 10.84 -11.18
N MET A 216 1.77 11.85 -10.34
CA MET A 216 1.14 13.16 -10.44
C MET A 216 1.57 13.90 -11.71
N ALA A 217 2.86 13.86 -12.08
CA ALA A 217 3.33 14.43 -13.32
C ALA A 217 2.74 13.70 -14.54
N LEU A 218 2.60 12.38 -14.47
CA LEU A 218 2.01 11.58 -15.54
C LEU A 218 0.50 11.85 -15.68
N GLN A 219 -0.24 11.97 -14.57
CA GLN A 219 -1.67 12.28 -14.53
C GLN A 219 -2.00 13.64 -15.17
N LYS A 220 -1.15 14.64 -14.98
CA LYS A 220 -1.31 15.96 -15.63
C LYS A 220 -1.20 15.90 -17.16
N ARG A 221 -0.57 14.87 -17.72
CA ARG A 221 -0.33 14.70 -19.16
C ARG A 221 -1.34 13.77 -19.85
N ASP A 222 -1.92 12.83 -19.09
CA ASP A 222 -2.88 11.87 -19.65
C ASP A 222 -4.04 11.60 -18.67
N ARG A 223 -5.27 11.88 -19.15
CA ARG A 223 -6.51 11.70 -18.38
C ARG A 223 -6.79 10.26 -17.97
N ARG A 224 -6.13 9.27 -18.57
CA ARG A 224 -6.27 7.85 -18.24
C ARG A 224 -5.46 7.44 -17.01
N VAL A 225 -4.66 8.33 -16.44
CA VAL A 225 -3.86 8.05 -15.25
C VAL A 225 -4.66 8.39 -13.99
N VAL A 226 -4.65 7.44 -13.05
CA VAL A 226 -5.20 7.59 -11.70
C VAL A 226 -4.07 7.41 -10.71
N VAL A 227 -3.90 8.35 -9.79
CA VAL A 227 -2.89 8.26 -8.72
C VAL A 227 -3.60 7.98 -7.41
N LEU A 228 -3.13 6.98 -6.66
CA LEU A 228 -3.64 6.67 -5.33
C LEU A 228 -2.60 6.99 -4.27
N ARG A 229 -2.99 7.67 -3.19
CA ARG A 229 -2.15 8.01 -2.03
C ARG A 229 -2.88 7.79 -0.72
N THR A 230 -2.14 7.67 0.37
CA THR A 230 -2.71 7.34 1.68
C THR A 230 -2.08 8.15 2.82
N PHE A 231 -2.86 8.44 3.84
CA PHE A 231 -2.36 8.98 5.10
C PHE A 231 -1.90 7.88 6.07
N SER A 232 -2.05 6.62 5.71
CA SER A 232 -1.72 5.48 6.58
C SER A 232 -0.22 5.26 6.77
N LYS A 233 0.65 5.82 5.92
CA LYS A 233 2.09 5.54 5.90
C LYS A 233 2.87 6.70 6.50
N ILE A 234 3.42 7.60 5.68
CA ILE A 234 4.29 8.69 6.13
C ILE A 234 3.64 9.59 7.18
N TYR A 235 2.34 9.84 7.08
CA TYR A 235 1.60 10.72 7.99
C TYR A 235 1.23 10.06 9.34
N GLY A 236 1.45 8.74 9.50
CA GLY A 236 1.19 8.01 10.75
C GLY A 236 -0.30 7.84 11.11
N LEU A 237 -1.22 7.95 10.15
CA LEU A 237 -2.67 7.91 10.39
C LEU A 237 -3.33 6.59 9.97
N ALA A 238 -2.61 5.47 10.07
CA ALA A 238 -3.10 4.16 9.64
C ALA A 238 -4.43 3.77 10.29
N GLY A 239 -4.61 4.07 11.58
CA GLY A 239 -5.82 3.77 12.36
C GLY A 239 -7.05 4.61 11.97
N LEU A 240 -6.85 5.79 11.36
CA LEU A 240 -7.94 6.67 10.96
C LEU A 240 -8.57 6.33 9.61
N ARG A 241 -7.95 5.44 8.83
CA ARG A 241 -8.51 4.95 7.56
C ARG A 241 -8.85 6.09 6.60
N VAL A 242 -7.87 6.87 6.16
CA VAL A 242 -8.05 7.96 5.19
C VAL A 242 -6.99 7.90 4.09
N GLY A 243 -7.42 8.09 2.86
CA GLY A 243 -6.59 8.17 1.66
C GLY A 243 -7.31 8.94 0.57
N TYR A 244 -6.67 9.12 -0.56
CA TYR A 244 -7.24 9.87 -1.67
C TYR A 244 -6.75 9.36 -3.02
N GLY A 245 -7.53 9.66 -4.05
CA GLY A 245 -7.17 9.46 -5.44
C GLY A 245 -7.17 10.79 -6.20
N VAL A 246 -6.27 10.92 -7.16
CA VAL A 246 -6.23 12.04 -8.11
C VAL A 246 -6.39 11.50 -9.52
N ALA A 247 -7.37 12.01 -10.26
CA ALA A 247 -7.69 11.57 -11.60
C ALA A 247 -8.43 12.66 -12.41
N ASP A 248 -8.74 12.35 -13.67
CA ASP A 248 -9.64 13.18 -14.48
C ASP A 248 -10.99 13.35 -13.77
N PRO A 249 -11.63 14.54 -13.81
CA PRO A 249 -12.93 14.78 -13.17
C PRO A 249 -14.02 13.78 -13.57
N ALA A 250 -13.98 13.24 -14.79
CA ALA A 250 -14.94 12.23 -15.22
C ALA A 250 -14.77 10.90 -14.44
N VAL A 251 -13.52 10.51 -14.13
CA VAL A 251 -13.23 9.33 -13.29
C VAL A 251 -13.68 9.60 -11.86
N ILE A 252 -13.38 10.78 -11.29
CA ILE A 252 -13.78 11.16 -9.94
C ILE A 252 -15.31 11.14 -9.81
N ASN A 253 -16.04 11.62 -10.82
CA ASN A 253 -17.51 11.62 -10.82
C ASN A 253 -18.09 10.21 -10.75
N VAL A 254 -17.55 9.23 -11.49
CA VAL A 254 -18.04 7.84 -11.43
C VAL A 254 -17.65 7.15 -10.14
N LEU A 255 -16.48 7.46 -9.55
CA LEU A 255 -16.14 6.97 -8.21
C LEU A 255 -17.14 7.44 -7.15
N GLY A 256 -17.59 8.70 -7.24
CA GLY A 256 -18.63 9.25 -6.35
C GLY A 256 -19.97 8.52 -6.41
N ARG A 257 -20.27 7.80 -7.51
CA ARG A 257 -21.54 7.04 -7.66
C ARG A 257 -21.51 5.69 -6.92
N VAL A 258 -20.34 5.09 -6.75
CA VAL A 258 -20.16 3.79 -6.07
C VAL A 258 -19.61 3.95 -4.66
N GLY A 259 -19.09 5.13 -4.32
CA GLY A 259 -18.58 5.45 -2.99
C GLY A 259 -19.71 5.38 -1.93
N ARG A 260 -19.37 4.85 -0.76
CA ARG A 260 -20.32 4.82 0.36
C ARG A 260 -20.53 6.23 0.91
N THR A 261 -21.78 6.57 1.23
CA THR A 261 -22.10 7.85 1.87
C THR A 261 -21.42 7.94 3.24
N PHE A 262 -20.83 9.09 3.56
CA PHE A 262 -20.19 9.37 4.87
C PHE A 262 -19.03 8.43 5.24
N HIS A 263 -18.33 7.85 4.26
CA HIS A 263 -17.34 6.80 4.50
C HIS A 263 -16.04 7.29 5.18
N VAL A 264 -15.66 8.56 5.01
CA VAL A 264 -14.48 9.12 5.72
C VAL A 264 -14.98 9.94 6.91
N SER A 265 -14.54 9.56 8.11
CA SER A 265 -14.99 10.20 9.36
C SER A 265 -14.47 11.63 9.53
N THR A 266 -15.19 12.47 10.28
CA THR A 266 -14.74 13.82 10.63
C THR A 266 -13.35 13.84 11.30
N PRO A 267 -13.05 12.98 12.31
CA PRO A 267 -11.72 12.90 12.88
C PRO A 267 -10.62 12.57 11.85
N ALA A 268 -10.91 11.65 10.93
CA ALA A 268 -9.96 11.29 9.87
C ALA A 268 -9.65 12.47 8.94
N MET A 269 -10.69 13.20 8.51
CA MET A 269 -10.51 14.37 7.64
C MET A 269 -9.74 15.50 8.33
N VAL A 270 -10.08 15.81 9.59
CA VAL A 270 -9.44 16.89 10.35
C VAL A 270 -7.99 16.55 10.65
N ALA A 271 -7.69 15.31 11.06
CA ALA A 271 -6.33 14.86 11.26
C ALA A 271 -5.50 14.87 9.96
N ALA A 272 -6.10 14.45 8.84
CA ALA A 272 -5.43 14.48 7.54
C ALA A 272 -5.07 15.92 7.12
N ILE A 273 -5.94 16.90 7.35
CA ILE A 273 -5.64 18.32 7.09
C ILE A 273 -4.45 18.78 7.96
N GLY A 274 -4.45 18.46 9.24
CA GLY A 274 -3.32 18.78 10.13
C GLY A 274 -2.01 18.12 9.69
N ALA A 275 -2.07 16.87 9.23
CA ALA A 275 -0.91 16.12 8.74
C ALA A 275 -0.35 16.70 7.42
N LEU A 276 -1.20 17.22 6.53
CA LEU A 276 -0.77 17.88 5.28
C LEU A 276 0.07 19.14 5.52
N ASP A 277 -0.14 19.82 6.64
CA ASP A 277 0.60 21.02 7.02
C ASP A 277 1.89 20.70 7.81
N ASP A 278 2.19 19.41 8.01
CA ASP A 278 3.33 18.97 8.84
C ASP A 278 4.48 18.42 7.99
N ASP A 279 5.05 19.28 7.16
CA ASP A 279 6.19 18.92 6.31
C ASP A 279 7.42 18.47 7.10
N GLU A 280 7.58 18.99 8.36
CA GLU A 280 8.67 18.60 9.24
C GLU A 280 8.55 17.13 9.65
N HIS A 281 7.37 16.69 10.11
CA HIS A 281 7.11 15.30 10.47
C HIS A 281 7.34 14.35 9.28
N VAL A 282 6.88 14.75 8.08
CA VAL A 282 7.10 14.00 6.84
C VAL A 282 8.60 13.85 6.56
N ALA A 283 9.36 14.97 6.63
CA ALA A 283 10.79 14.95 6.37
C ALA A 283 11.58 14.11 7.40
N ILE A 284 11.23 14.21 8.68
CA ILE A 284 11.88 13.41 9.74
C ILE A 284 11.57 11.92 9.54
N SER A 285 10.30 11.57 9.28
CA SER A 285 9.87 10.19 9.07
C SER A 285 10.56 9.55 7.85
N ALA A 286 10.67 10.31 6.77
CA ALA A 286 11.29 9.81 5.54
C ALA A 286 12.81 9.62 5.71
N ARG A 287 13.52 10.56 6.34
CA ARG A 287 14.96 10.41 6.68
C ARG A 287 15.20 9.24 7.62
N HIS A 288 14.35 9.08 8.66
CA HIS A 288 14.47 7.94 9.56
C HIS A 288 14.33 6.62 8.82
N ALA A 289 13.34 6.51 7.91
CA ALA A 289 13.13 5.31 7.12
C ALA A 289 14.36 4.99 6.25
N ARG A 290 14.91 5.97 5.54
CA ARG A 290 16.13 5.79 4.73
C ARG A 290 17.30 5.28 5.59
N THR A 291 17.61 5.95 6.70
CA THR A 291 18.70 5.55 7.60
C THR A 291 18.50 4.13 8.17
N ALA A 292 17.29 3.78 8.56
CA ALA A 292 17.00 2.44 9.09
C ALA A 292 17.14 1.37 8.00
N ILE A 293 16.68 1.64 6.77
CA ILE A 293 16.85 0.74 5.63
C ILE A 293 18.33 0.51 5.35
N GLU A 294 19.14 1.57 5.26
CA GLU A 294 20.59 1.49 5.04
C GLU A 294 21.28 0.63 6.11
N ARG A 295 20.88 0.79 7.38
CA ARG A 295 21.42 -0.03 8.49
C ARG A 295 21.00 -1.48 8.41
N ILE A 296 19.73 -1.78 8.04
CA ILE A 296 19.28 -3.16 7.85
C ILE A 296 19.98 -3.78 6.63
N GLN A 297 20.23 -3.01 5.59
CA GLN A 297 20.96 -3.47 4.42
C GLN A 297 22.41 -3.87 4.78
N ALA A 298 23.02 -3.16 5.70
CA ALA A 298 24.42 -3.43 6.09
C ALA A 298 24.62 -4.77 6.80
N ILE A 299 23.57 -5.41 7.34
CA ILE A 299 23.68 -6.69 8.08
C ILE A 299 23.33 -7.93 7.24
N ALA A 300 22.71 -7.75 6.09
CA ALA A 300 22.26 -8.87 5.26
C ALA A 300 23.42 -9.38 4.37
N HIS A 301 24.45 -9.91 5.02
CA HIS A 301 25.63 -10.46 4.37
C HIS A 301 25.70 -11.97 4.58
N GLY A 302 25.31 -12.74 3.58
CA GLY A 302 25.47 -14.19 3.55
C GLY A 302 25.38 -14.70 2.12
N PRO A 303 26.02 -15.80 1.77
CA PRO A 303 26.02 -16.32 0.40
C PRO A 303 24.63 -16.67 -0.10
N SER A 304 23.65 -16.85 0.82
CA SER A 304 22.27 -17.23 0.50
C SER A 304 21.24 -16.16 0.84
N VAL A 305 21.61 -15.06 1.51
CA VAL A 305 20.69 -13.99 1.92
C VAL A 305 20.73 -12.87 0.89
N LYS A 306 19.57 -12.54 0.31
CA LYS A 306 19.44 -11.43 -0.64
C LYS A 306 18.49 -10.37 -0.11
N LEU A 307 18.95 -9.16 -0.01
CA LEU A 307 18.13 -8.00 0.31
C LEU A 307 17.69 -7.30 -0.98
N HIS A 308 16.39 -7.08 -1.13
CA HIS A 308 15.87 -6.37 -2.29
C HIS A 308 15.87 -4.85 -2.01
N PRO A 309 16.37 -4.02 -2.95
CA PRO A 309 16.33 -2.56 -2.82
C PRO A 309 14.89 -2.08 -2.58
N SER A 310 14.72 -1.13 -1.66
CA SER A 310 13.41 -0.61 -1.31
C SER A 310 13.44 0.91 -1.14
N LEU A 311 12.50 1.58 -1.79
CA LEU A 311 12.26 3.01 -1.63
C LEU A 311 11.03 3.29 -0.73
N ALA A 312 10.52 2.27 -0.02
CA ALA A 312 9.40 2.39 0.91
C ALA A 312 9.88 2.53 2.36
N ASN A 313 9.05 2.18 3.34
CA ASN A 313 9.42 2.11 4.77
C ASN A 313 9.56 0.67 5.27
N PHE A 314 10.03 -0.22 4.43
CA PHE A 314 10.28 -1.64 4.74
C PHE A 314 11.35 -2.19 3.80
N VAL A 315 11.87 -3.36 4.12
CA VAL A 315 12.76 -4.16 3.27
C VAL A 315 12.18 -5.54 3.06
N LEU A 316 12.44 -6.13 1.89
CA LEU A 316 12.19 -7.53 1.60
C LEU A 316 13.51 -8.29 1.65
N ILE A 317 13.57 -9.32 2.50
CA ILE A 317 14.75 -10.16 2.69
C ILE A 317 14.41 -11.57 2.19
N ASP A 318 15.11 -12.05 1.16
CA ASP A 318 15.14 -13.46 0.81
C ASP A 318 16.17 -14.15 1.69
N CYS A 319 15.72 -15.07 2.52
CA CYS A 319 16.54 -15.77 3.49
C CYS A 319 17.29 -16.99 2.88
N GLY A 320 17.10 -17.27 1.57
CA GLY A 320 17.68 -18.44 0.89
C GLY A 320 17.15 -19.79 1.38
N LYS A 321 16.28 -19.81 2.38
CA LYS A 321 15.68 -20.98 3.03
C LYS A 321 14.24 -20.64 3.44
N PRO A 322 13.36 -21.63 3.71
CA PRO A 322 11.98 -21.37 4.12
C PRO A 322 11.89 -20.38 5.28
N SER A 323 11.06 -19.35 5.12
CA SER A 323 10.96 -18.23 6.08
C SER A 323 10.19 -18.58 7.36
N THR A 324 9.40 -19.67 7.38
CA THR A 324 8.58 -20.05 8.55
C THR A 324 9.40 -20.32 9.81
N PRO A 325 10.49 -21.12 9.79
CA PRO A 325 11.31 -21.32 10.99
C PRO A 325 12.00 -20.03 11.46
N ILE A 326 12.41 -19.17 10.51
CA ILE A 326 13.00 -17.87 10.80
C ILE A 326 11.98 -16.96 11.50
N TYR A 327 10.76 -16.90 10.97
CA TYR A 327 9.67 -16.14 11.56
C TYR A 327 9.35 -16.62 12.99
N GLU A 328 9.26 -17.93 13.21
CA GLU A 328 9.03 -18.48 14.54
C GLU A 328 10.14 -18.17 15.54
N LYS A 329 11.41 -18.16 15.07
CA LYS A 329 12.55 -17.78 15.91
C LYS A 329 12.47 -16.30 16.26
N LEU A 330 12.17 -15.42 15.30
CA LEU A 330 11.96 -13.98 15.56
C LEU A 330 10.81 -13.71 16.53
N LEU A 331 9.70 -14.46 16.44
CA LEU A 331 8.61 -14.35 17.41
C LEU A 331 9.09 -14.66 18.83
N ARG A 332 9.89 -15.73 19.03
CA ARG A 332 10.47 -16.07 20.34
C ARG A 332 11.42 -14.99 20.89
N MET A 333 12.04 -14.21 19.99
CA MET A 333 12.87 -13.04 20.35
C MET A 333 12.03 -11.76 20.56
N GLY A 334 10.69 -11.87 20.45
CA GLY A 334 9.77 -10.75 20.59
C GLY A 334 9.78 -9.80 19.38
N VAL A 335 10.14 -10.27 18.19
CA VAL A 335 10.13 -9.47 16.95
C VAL A 335 9.13 -10.04 15.95
N ILE A 336 8.09 -9.28 15.63
CA ILE A 336 7.02 -9.69 14.71
C ILE A 336 7.31 -9.07 13.34
N VAL A 337 7.74 -9.90 12.38
CA VAL A 337 7.91 -9.54 10.96
C VAL A 337 6.76 -10.08 10.11
N ARG A 338 6.76 -9.82 8.80
CA ARG A 338 5.76 -10.38 7.88
C ARG A 338 6.37 -11.50 7.01
N PRO A 339 5.99 -12.78 7.22
CA PRO A 339 6.35 -13.84 6.28
C PRO A 339 5.59 -13.65 4.96
N MET A 340 6.25 -13.94 3.83
CA MET A 340 5.74 -13.60 2.50
C MET A 340 5.25 -14.81 1.69
N ALA A 341 5.07 -15.97 2.32
CA ALA A 341 4.57 -17.18 1.67
C ALA A 341 3.22 -16.97 0.96
N ALA A 342 2.30 -16.21 1.56
CA ALA A 342 1.01 -15.88 0.96
C ALA A 342 1.10 -15.03 -0.32
N TRP A 343 2.26 -14.39 -0.57
CA TRP A 343 2.57 -13.67 -1.81
C TRP A 343 3.32 -14.54 -2.83
N GLY A 344 3.49 -15.85 -2.55
CA GLY A 344 4.27 -16.74 -3.39
C GLY A 344 5.78 -16.59 -3.22
N LEU A 345 6.24 -16.01 -2.12
CA LEU A 345 7.65 -15.81 -1.74
C LEU A 345 7.96 -16.56 -0.43
N PRO A 346 7.97 -17.91 -0.43
CA PRO A 346 8.05 -18.70 0.80
C PRO A 346 9.37 -18.56 1.56
N ASN A 347 10.41 -18.10 0.91
CA ASN A 347 11.73 -17.88 1.52
C ASN A 347 11.91 -16.45 2.02
N CYS A 348 10.93 -15.57 1.82
CA CYS A 348 11.09 -14.15 2.13
C CYS A 348 10.35 -13.75 3.41
N ILE A 349 10.95 -12.78 4.11
CA ILE A 349 10.30 -11.98 5.15
C ILE A 349 10.31 -10.50 4.74
N ARG A 350 9.27 -9.76 5.08
CA ARG A 350 9.24 -8.32 4.95
C ARG A 350 9.34 -7.70 6.34
N VAL A 351 10.30 -6.79 6.50
CA VAL A 351 10.60 -6.10 7.75
C VAL A 351 10.30 -4.62 7.57
N SER A 352 9.33 -4.09 8.28
CA SER A 352 9.04 -2.65 8.32
C SER A 352 10.11 -1.94 9.12
N VAL A 353 10.36 -0.67 8.82
CA VAL A 353 11.28 0.18 9.58
C VAL A 353 10.82 0.28 11.03
N PRO A 354 11.66 -0.08 12.02
CA PRO A 354 11.36 0.08 13.45
C PRO A 354 11.59 1.52 13.92
N SER A 355 11.18 1.83 15.15
CA SER A 355 11.56 3.07 15.81
C SER A 355 13.08 3.15 16.06
N ALA A 356 13.61 4.33 16.28
CA ALA A 356 15.05 4.48 16.54
C ALA A 356 15.52 3.70 17.79
N PRO A 357 14.78 3.68 18.92
CA PRO A 357 15.11 2.84 20.08
C PRO A 357 15.05 1.33 19.78
N ASP A 358 14.11 0.88 18.93
CA ASP A 358 13.91 -0.55 18.62
C ASP A 358 14.87 -1.09 17.56
N LEU A 359 15.44 -0.21 16.74
CA LEU A 359 16.27 -0.59 15.60
C LEU A 359 17.45 -1.50 15.96
N PRO A 360 18.23 -1.25 17.05
CA PRO A 360 19.33 -2.14 17.42
C PRO A 360 18.87 -3.55 17.79
N ARG A 361 17.73 -3.69 18.49
CA ARG A 361 17.16 -5.00 18.84
C ARG A 361 16.66 -5.76 17.61
N VAL A 362 15.99 -5.07 16.68
CA VAL A 362 15.53 -5.69 15.41
C VAL A 362 16.73 -6.13 14.57
N ILE A 363 17.78 -5.32 14.48
CA ILE A 363 19.03 -5.67 13.77
C ILE A 363 19.66 -6.92 14.40
N GLY A 364 19.90 -6.95 15.72
CA GLY A 364 20.51 -8.10 16.38
C GLY A 364 19.68 -9.38 16.21
N ALA A 365 18.34 -9.28 16.25
CA ALA A 365 17.48 -10.43 16.00
C ALA A 365 17.58 -10.93 14.55
N LEU A 366 17.69 -10.02 13.57
CA LEU A 366 17.88 -10.40 12.16
C LEU A 366 19.25 -11.04 11.93
N GLU A 367 20.33 -10.48 12.49
CA GLU A 367 21.69 -11.07 12.41
C GLU A 367 21.69 -12.50 12.93
N GLU A 368 21.09 -12.75 14.09
CA GLU A 368 21.04 -14.08 14.70
C GLU A 368 20.28 -15.13 13.86
N VAL A 369 19.22 -14.73 13.14
CA VAL A 369 18.42 -15.69 12.37
C VAL A 369 18.86 -15.86 10.92
N LEU A 370 19.62 -14.89 10.37
CA LEU A 370 20.11 -14.88 9.01
C LEU A 370 21.53 -15.46 8.89
N ALA A 371 22.27 -15.58 9.99
CA ALA A 371 23.53 -16.30 10.06
C ALA A 371 23.33 -17.85 9.75
#